data_a773525a235855dfe4c8e5fcc88b4d37
#
_entry.id   a773525a235855dfe4c8e5fcc88b4d37
#
_cell.length_a   1.000
_cell.length_b   1.000
_cell.length_c   1.000
_cell.angle_alpha   90.00
_cell.angle_beta   90.00
_cell.angle_gamma   90.00
#
_symmetry.space_group_name_H-M   'P 1'
#
loop_
_entity.id
_entity.type
_entity.pdbx_description
1 polymer ?
#
loop_
_entity_poly.entity_id
_entity_poly.type
_entity_poly.pdbx_seq_one_letter_code
_entity_poly.pdbx_strand_id
1 'polypeptide(L)'
;RRQRQMCIRDRSSYQNKFIKDYKKDVADVKKGEKGNESLTSGYKVVTDNDKMFCLRIDTVIAMGGSQSYAKIFSVDKKSGKQITLKNLFKKGSGYIDRISDNIKEQMRAQMKENADVTYFVDDENNKFNFKSISNKTNFYVNEKGELTLVFDKYEVAPGYMGMVEFSIPTGEIVDMVTNGYLK
;
A
#
# COMPACT_ATOMS: atom_id res chain seq x y z
N ARG A 1 23.12 -4.49 -13.72
CA ARG A 1 23.76 -3.84 -12.56
C ARG A 1 23.12 -2.47 -12.21
N ARG A 2 22.96 -1.53 -13.14
CA ARG A 2 22.37 -0.18 -12.87
C ARG A 2 20.96 -0.23 -12.26
N GLN A 3 20.07 -1.12 -12.70
CA GLN A 3 18.68 -1.19 -12.21
C GLN A 3 18.56 -1.82 -10.82
N ARG A 4 19.38 -2.84 -10.49
CA ARG A 4 19.46 -3.34 -9.10
C ARG A 4 19.91 -2.25 -8.13
N GLN A 5 20.82 -1.38 -8.55
CA GLN A 5 21.27 -0.25 -7.74
C GLN A 5 20.18 0.83 -7.57
N MET A 6 19.31 1.05 -8.57
CA MET A 6 18.14 1.96 -8.43
C MET A 6 17.15 1.44 -7.39
N CYS A 7 16.73 0.17 -7.45
CA CYS A 7 15.81 -0.40 -6.46
C CYS A 7 16.39 -0.39 -5.04
N ILE A 8 17.70 -0.61 -4.87
CA ILE A 8 18.38 -0.51 -3.57
C ILE A 8 18.39 0.94 -3.09
N ARG A 9 18.67 1.89 -3.98
CA ARG A 9 18.70 3.33 -3.66
C ARG A 9 17.32 3.84 -3.26
N ASP A 10 16.26 3.43 -3.96
CA ASP A 10 14.89 3.86 -3.66
C ASP A 10 14.42 3.32 -2.31
N ARG A 11 14.75 2.07 -1.97
CA ARG A 11 14.46 1.47 -0.65
C ARG A 11 15.21 2.18 0.46
N SER A 12 16.50 2.42 0.28
CA SER A 12 17.31 3.14 1.23
C SER A 12 16.82 4.59 1.41
N SER A 13 16.44 5.25 0.33
CA SER A 13 15.86 6.61 0.36
C SER A 13 14.56 6.64 1.16
N TYR A 14 13.68 5.66 0.95
CA TYR A 14 12.43 5.53 1.69
C TYR A 14 12.68 5.37 3.19
N GLN A 15 13.53 4.42 3.59
CA GLN A 15 13.83 4.18 5.00
C GLN A 15 14.57 5.37 5.64
N ASN A 16 15.54 5.97 4.95
CA ASN A 16 16.29 7.11 5.44
C ASN A 16 15.42 8.33 5.72
N LYS A 17 14.33 8.53 4.97
CA LYS A 17 13.36 9.58 5.26
C LYS A 17 12.76 9.39 6.65
N PHE A 18 12.22 8.21 6.95
CA PHE A 18 11.62 7.93 8.26
C PHE A 18 12.64 8.04 9.40
N ILE A 19 13.86 7.54 9.19
CA ILE A 19 14.94 7.67 10.20
C ILE A 19 15.28 9.14 10.45
N LYS A 20 15.33 9.96 9.42
CA LYS A 20 15.61 11.41 9.54
C LYS A 20 14.50 12.13 10.29
N ASP A 21 13.24 11.87 9.92
CA ASP A 21 12.07 12.49 10.54
C ASP A 21 12.01 12.08 12.02
N TYR A 22 12.14 10.80 12.35
CA TYR A 22 12.21 10.28 13.71
C TYR A 22 13.34 10.93 14.55
N LYS A 23 14.56 11.02 13.99
CA LYS A 23 15.68 11.67 14.69
C LYS A 23 15.43 13.14 15.00
N LYS A 24 14.70 13.85 14.12
CA LYS A 24 14.31 15.22 14.35
C LYS A 24 13.29 15.30 15.48
N ASP A 25 12.25 14.48 15.44
CA ASP A 25 11.17 14.47 16.43
C ASP A 25 11.71 14.13 17.83
N VAL A 26 12.59 13.13 17.94
CA VAL A 26 13.28 12.76 19.20
C VAL A 26 14.21 13.87 19.70
N ALA A 27 14.85 14.63 18.81
CA ALA A 27 15.72 15.73 19.22
C ALA A 27 14.97 16.92 19.81
N ASP A 28 13.70 17.08 19.44
CA ASP A 28 12.82 18.15 19.95
C ASP A 28 12.22 17.79 21.33
N VAL A 29 12.35 16.52 21.80
CA VAL A 29 11.98 16.13 23.18
C VAL A 29 12.95 16.75 24.16
N LYS A 30 12.44 17.57 25.08
CA LYS A 30 13.28 18.26 26.07
C LYS A 30 14.04 17.25 26.93
N LYS A 31 15.31 17.54 27.18
CA LYS A 31 16.21 16.70 27.99
C LYS A 31 15.59 16.50 29.39
N GLY A 32 15.14 15.29 29.69
CA GLY A 32 14.47 14.94 30.97
C GLY A 32 12.99 14.54 30.85
N GLU A 33 12.34 14.76 29.71
CA GLU A 33 11.02 14.20 29.43
C GLU A 33 11.16 12.76 28.92
N LYS A 34 10.44 11.83 29.54
CA LYS A 34 10.36 10.44 29.04
C LYS A 34 9.36 10.40 27.87
N GLY A 35 9.85 10.56 26.65
CA GLY A 35 9.08 10.28 25.45
C GLY A 35 9.12 8.77 25.16
N ASN A 36 7.96 8.13 25.01
CA ASN A 36 7.87 6.75 24.51
C ASN A 36 7.71 6.77 22.99
N GLU A 37 8.77 7.13 22.28
CA GLU A 37 8.78 7.14 20.82
C GLU A 37 9.52 5.91 20.30
N SER A 38 8.98 5.26 19.30
CA SER A 38 9.64 4.16 18.62
C SER A 38 9.40 4.18 17.12
N LEU A 39 10.44 3.79 16.38
CA LEU A 39 10.38 3.53 14.94
C LEU A 39 10.78 2.09 14.70
N THR A 40 9.84 1.31 14.16
CA THR A 40 10.09 -0.08 13.77
C THR A 40 9.85 -0.24 12.28
N SER A 41 10.78 -0.89 11.59
CA SER A 41 10.63 -1.20 10.16
C SER A 41 11.01 -2.65 9.91
N GLY A 42 10.14 -3.35 9.17
CA GLY A 42 10.35 -4.72 8.75
C GLY A 42 10.08 -4.88 7.26
N TYR A 43 10.44 -6.03 6.71
CA TYR A 43 10.13 -6.33 5.32
C TYR A 43 9.62 -7.76 5.15
N LYS A 44 8.82 -7.97 4.10
CA LYS A 44 8.40 -9.29 3.66
C LYS A 44 8.31 -9.35 2.13
N VAL A 45 8.56 -10.53 1.58
CA VAL A 45 8.28 -10.84 0.18
C VAL A 45 6.80 -11.18 0.08
N VAL A 46 6.05 -10.41 -0.71
CA VAL A 46 4.60 -10.60 -0.89
C VAL A 46 4.23 -11.17 -2.24
N THR A 47 5.17 -11.18 -3.18
CA THR A 47 5.05 -11.85 -4.48
C THR A 47 6.41 -12.37 -4.89
N ASP A 48 6.51 -13.64 -5.22
CA ASP A 48 7.69 -14.24 -5.82
C ASP A 48 7.28 -15.36 -6.81
N ASN A 49 6.93 -14.94 -8.03
CA ASN A 49 6.56 -15.85 -9.12
C ASN A 49 7.54 -15.70 -10.31
N ASP A 50 7.30 -16.43 -11.39
CA ASP A 50 8.20 -16.46 -12.56
C ASP A 50 8.39 -15.09 -13.22
N LYS A 51 7.42 -14.18 -13.09
CA LYS A 51 7.41 -12.87 -13.77
C LYS A 51 7.73 -11.71 -12.86
N MET A 52 7.28 -11.76 -11.61
CA MET A 52 7.26 -10.62 -10.71
C MET A 52 7.85 -10.97 -9.34
N PHE A 53 8.55 -10.01 -8.77
CA PHE A 53 9.00 -10.00 -7.39
C PHE A 53 8.50 -8.73 -6.71
N CYS A 54 7.79 -8.87 -5.58
CA CYS A 54 7.34 -7.73 -4.78
C CYS A 54 7.89 -7.82 -3.37
N LEU A 55 8.59 -6.77 -2.97
CA LEU A 55 9.07 -6.56 -1.60
C LEU A 55 8.21 -5.51 -0.92
N ARG A 56 7.58 -5.87 0.19
CA ARG A 56 6.87 -4.96 1.07
C ARG A 56 7.75 -4.55 2.25
N ILE A 57 7.79 -3.27 2.55
CA ILE A 57 8.39 -2.70 3.74
C ILE A 57 7.26 -2.10 4.57
N ASP A 58 7.08 -2.59 5.79
CA ASP A 58 6.16 -2.04 6.77
C ASP A 58 6.95 -1.18 7.76
N THR A 59 6.45 0.01 8.06
CA THR A 59 7.06 0.94 9.01
C THR A 59 6.01 1.39 10.01
N VAL A 60 6.31 1.27 11.29
CA VAL A 60 5.45 1.71 12.40
C VAL A 60 6.18 2.79 13.18
N ILE A 61 5.50 3.91 13.40
CA ILE A 61 5.94 5.01 14.25
C ILE A 61 4.95 5.09 15.40
N ALA A 62 5.45 5.02 16.64
CA ALA A 62 4.64 5.20 17.84
C ALA A 62 5.11 6.45 18.59
N MET A 63 4.19 7.42 18.76
CA MET A 63 4.40 8.70 19.45
C MET A 63 3.06 9.12 20.04
N GLY A 64 2.76 8.69 21.27
CA GLY A 64 1.44 8.95 21.89
C GLY A 64 0.24 8.28 21.19
N GLY A 65 0.45 7.68 20.08
CA GLY A 65 -0.40 6.87 19.22
C GLY A 65 0.47 6.09 18.26
N SER A 66 -0.10 5.39 17.27
CA SER A 66 0.70 4.70 16.26
C SER A 66 0.24 5.01 14.83
N GLN A 67 1.21 5.20 13.95
CA GLN A 67 1.04 5.25 12.50
C GLN A 67 1.74 4.07 11.86
N SER A 68 1.10 3.47 10.86
CA SER A 68 1.64 2.34 10.11
C SER A 68 1.57 2.63 8.62
N TYR A 69 2.70 2.43 7.97
CA TYR A 69 2.89 2.69 6.54
C TYR A 69 3.39 1.43 5.84
N ALA A 70 2.87 1.18 4.65
CA ALA A 70 3.41 0.19 3.75
C ALA A 70 4.10 0.85 2.56
N LYS A 71 5.17 0.25 2.08
CA LYS A 71 5.77 0.57 0.78
C LYS A 71 6.10 -0.71 0.04
N ILE A 72 5.55 -0.83 -1.17
CA ILE A 72 5.77 -2.03 -1.99
C ILE A 72 6.59 -1.66 -3.22
N PHE A 73 7.63 -2.44 -3.44
CA PHE A 73 8.50 -2.35 -4.61
C PHE A 73 8.27 -3.60 -5.46
N SER A 74 7.68 -3.40 -6.63
CA SER A 74 7.38 -4.47 -7.59
C SER A 74 8.36 -4.42 -8.75
N VAL A 75 8.95 -5.55 -9.10
CA VAL A 75 9.99 -5.66 -10.12
C VAL A 75 9.66 -6.80 -11.09
N ASP A 76 9.77 -6.53 -12.37
CA ASP A 76 9.76 -7.54 -13.42
C ASP A 76 11.06 -8.36 -13.40
N LYS A 77 10.96 -9.65 -13.21
CA LYS A 77 12.15 -10.52 -13.06
C LYS A 77 12.99 -10.62 -14.33
N LYS A 78 12.36 -10.56 -15.50
CA LYS A 78 13.04 -10.65 -16.78
C LYS A 78 13.84 -9.41 -17.12
N SER A 79 13.24 -8.24 -16.96
CA SER A 79 13.88 -6.96 -17.33
C SER A 79 14.58 -6.27 -16.17
N GLY A 80 14.28 -6.64 -14.93
CA GLY A 80 14.73 -5.95 -13.71
C GLY A 80 14.13 -4.56 -13.53
N LYS A 81 13.11 -4.20 -14.32
CA LYS A 81 12.45 -2.88 -14.23
C LYS A 81 11.40 -2.86 -13.16
N GLN A 82 11.23 -1.70 -12.52
CA GLN A 82 10.14 -1.46 -11.60
C GLN A 82 8.80 -1.53 -12.34
N ILE A 83 7.85 -2.24 -11.74
CA ILE A 83 6.47 -2.30 -12.20
C ILE A 83 5.67 -1.30 -11.35
N THR A 84 4.98 -0.37 -12.01
CA THR A 84 4.01 0.52 -11.38
C THR A 84 2.60 -0.02 -11.62
N LEU A 85 1.62 0.42 -10.82
CA LEU A 85 0.22 0.02 -11.02
C LEU A 85 -0.24 0.27 -12.46
N LYS A 86 0.11 1.42 -13.02
CA LYS A 86 -0.18 1.78 -14.40
C LYS A 86 0.37 0.78 -15.44
N ASN A 87 1.49 0.12 -15.16
CA ASN A 87 2.09 -0.82 -16.10
C ASN A 87 1.33 -2.14 -16.21
N LEU A 88 0.42 -2.42 -15.27
CA LEU A 88 -0.43 -3.62 -15.30
C LEU A 88 -1.59 -3.48 -16.28
N PHE A 89 -1.96 -2.26 -16.69
CA PHE A 89 -3.18 -1.97 -17.41
C PHE A 89 -2.96 -1.36 -18.79
N LYS A 90 -3.90 -1.62 -19.68
CA LYS A 90 -3.97 -0.98 -21.01
C LYS A 90 -4.20 0.51 -20.86
N LYS A 91 -3.57 1.31 -21.71
CA LYS A 91 -3.76 2.75 -21.72
C LYS A 91 -5.23 3.09 -22.02
N GLY A 92 -5.83 3.93 -21.18
CA GLY A 92 -7.22 4.37 -21.35
C GLY A 92 -8.27 3.33 -20.94
N SER A 93 -7.92 2.24 -20.27
CA SER A 93 -8.86 1.18 -19.87
C SER A 93 -9.85 1.57 -18.76
N GLY A 94 -9.65 2.73 -18.08
CA GLY A 94 -10.51 3.13 -16.96
C GLY A 94 -10.34 2.30 -15.68
N TYR A 95 -9.22 1.58 -15.54
CA TYR A 95 -8.98 0.68 -14.40
C TYR A 95 -9.03 1.36 -13.03
N ILE A 96 -8.70 2.66 -12.95
CA ILE A 96 -8.76 3.41 -11.68
C ILE A 96 -10.19 3.43 -11.16
N ASP A 97 -11.16 3.78 -12.01
CA ASP A 97 -12.57 3.86 -11.61
C ASP A 97 -13.12 2.47 -11.30
N ARG A 98 -12.87 1.48 -12.18
CA ARG A 98 -13.33 0.09 -11.98
C ARG A 98 -12.83 -0.50 -10.68
N ILE A 99 -11.54 -0.37 -10.37
CA ILE A 99 -10.96 -0.88 -9.12
C ILE A 99 -11.49 -0.11 -7.92
N SER A 100 -11.63 1.22 -8.03
CA SER A 100 -12.14 2.06 -6.94
C SER A 100 -13.57 1.70 -6.58
N ASP A 101 -14.41 1.45 -7.58
CA ASP A 101 -15.80 1.07 -7.36
C ASP A 101 -15.90 -0.33 -6.74
N ASN A 102 -15.09 -1.29 -7.20
CA ASN A 102 -15.01 -2.62 -6.59
C ASN A 102 -14.57 -2.54 -5.11
N ILE A 103 -13.58 -1.71 -4.79
CA ILE A 103 -13.15 -1.48 -3.39
C ILE A 103 -14.30 -0.91 -2.55
N LYS A 104 -15.04 0.09 -3.05
CA LYS A 104 -16.19 0.65 -2.34
C LYS A 104 -17.27 -0.41 -2.08
N GLU A 105 -17.54 -1.28 -3.04
CA GLU A 105 -18.48 -2.39 -2.87
C GLU A 105 -18.00 -3.37 -1.80
N GLN A 106 -16.71 -3.74 -1.79
CA GLN A 106 -16.13 -4.58 -0.75
C GLN A 106 -16.23 -3.92 0.63
N MET A 107 -15.94 -2.61 0.74
CA MET A 107 -16.08 -1.85 2.00
C MET A 107 -17.51 -1.93 2.54
N ARG A 108 -18.51 -1.66 1.69
CA ARG A 108 -19.93 -1.73 2.07
C ARG A 108 -20.35 -3.13 2.50
N ALA A 109 -19.94 -4.15 1.74
CA ALA A 109 -20.25 -5.54 2.06
C ALA A 109 -19.67 -5.95 3.41
N GLN A 110 -18.39 -5.65 3.67
CA GLN A 110 -17.72 -5.99 4.92
C GLN A 110 -18.33 -5.26 6.13
N MET A 111 -18.68 -3.98 6.00
CA MET A 111 -19.38 -3.22 7.05
C MET A 111 -20.79 -3.78 7.34
N LYS A 112 -21.47 -4.30 6.32
CA LYS A 112 -22.78 -4.94 6.50
C LYS A 112 -22.70 -6.29 7.20
N GLU A 113 -21.62 -7.05 6.93
CA GLU A 113 -21.40 -8.38 7.50
C GLU A 113 -20.87 -8.32 8.93
N ASN A 114 -20.08 -7.29 9.26
CA ASN A 114 -19.42 -7.16 10.56
C ASN A 114 -19.48 -5.72 11.08
N ALA A 115 -20.22 -5.52 12.18
CA ALA A 115 -20.40 -4.21 12.82
C ALA A 115 -19.10 -3.61 13.41
N ASP A 116 -18.06 -4.44 13.64
CA ASP A 116 -16.75 -3.99 14.12
C ASP A 116 -15.86 -3.45 12.99
N VAL A 117 -16.28 -3.62 11.73
CA VAL A 117 -15.57 -3.11 10.55
C VAL A 117 -16.12 -1.74 10.15
N THR A 118 -15.23 -0.78 9.96
CA THR A 118 -15.60 0.57 9.53
C THR A 118 -14.63 1.08 8.48
N TYR A 119 -15.17 1.60 7.38
CA TYR A 119 -14.40 2.27 6.33
C TYR A 119 -14.91 3.70 6.13
N PHE A 120 -14.02 4.57 5.67
CA PHE A 120 -14.39 5.93 5.27
C PHE A 120 -14.95 5.88 3.83
N VAL A 121 -16.22 5.52 3.70
CA VAL A 121 -16.96 5.45 2.45
C VAL A 121 -18.40 5.95 2.67
N ASP A 122 -18.98 6.64 1.69
CA ASP A 122 -20.37 7.13 1.68
C ASP A 122 -20.72 8.19 2.76
N ASP A 123 -19.75 8.75 3.47
CA ASP A 123 -19.95 9.87 4.39
C ASP A 123 -19.44 11.17 3.73
N GLU A 124 -20.33 11.91 3.09
CA GLU A 124 -20.01 13.14 2.35
C GLU A 124 -19.35 14.21 3.22
N ASN A 125 -19.59 14.20 4.55
CA ASN A 125 -19.01 15.15 5.50
C ASN A 125 -17.60 14.73 5.94
N ASN A 126 -17.19 13.50 5.68
CA ASN A 126 -15.88 12.99 6.06
C ASN A 126 -14.84 13.35 4.98
N LYS A 127 -13.92 14.27 5.31
CA LYS A 127 -12.82 14.67 4.43
C LYS A 127 -11.88 13.53 4.04
N PHE A 128 -11.87 12.43 4.80
CA PHE A 128 -11.08 11.22 4.55
C PHE A 128 -11.82 10.18 3.72
N ASN A 129 -13.04 10.49 3.29
CA ASN A 129 -13.86 9.58 2.49
C ASN A 129 -13.11 9.06 1.26
N PHE A 130 -13.04 7.74 1.11
CA PHE A 130 -12.36 7.10 -0.02
C PHE A 130 -13.05 7.45 -1.32
N LYS A 131 -12.36 8.12 -2.22
CA LYS A 131 -12.86 8.52 -3.53
C LYS A 131 -12.40 7.58 -4.63
N SER A 132 -11.10 7.39 -4.73
CA SER A 132 -10.49 6.53 -5.75
C SER A 132 -9.05 6.18 -5.39
N ILE A 133 -8.57 5.09 -5.98
CA ILE A 133 -7.14 4.76 -6.01
C ILE A 133 -6.38 5.74 -6.92
N SER A 134 -5.07 5.69 -6.85
CA SER A 134 -4.17 6.43 -7.73
C SER A 134 -3.09 5.52 -8.31
N ASN A 135 -2.35 6.01 -9.29
CA ASN A 135 -1.17 5.32 -9.81
C ASN A 135 -0.05 5.10 -8.78
N LYS A 136 -0.14 5.75 -7.61
CA LYS A 136 0.82 5.65 -6.51
C LYS A 136 0.36 4.69 -5.41
N THR A 137 -0.88 4.21 -5.45
CA THR A 137 -1.42 3.25 -4.48
C THR A 137 -0.54 2.01 -4.45
N ASN A 138 -0.17 1.56 -3.25
CA ASN A 138 0.65 0.37 -3.08
C ASN A 138 -0.11 -0.87 -3.53
N PHE A 139 0.57 -1.78 -4.21
CA PHE A 139 -0.02 -3.02 -4.69
C PHE A 139 0.99 -4.17 -4.73
N TYR A 140 0.48 -5.38 -4.70
CA TYR A 140 1.19 -6.60 -5.04
C TYR A 140 0.23 -7.60 -5.71
N VAL A 141 0.76 -8.71 -6.19
CA VAL A 141 -0.05 -9.81 -6.72
C VAL A 141 -0.03 -10.93 -5.69
N ASN A 142 -1.19 -11.32 -5.18
CA ASN A 142 -1.30 -12.36 -4.16
C ASN A 142 -1.06 -13.78 -4.74
N GLU A 143 -1.07 -14.78 -3.89
CA GLU A 143 -0.83 -16.18 -4.27
C GLU A 143 -1.87 -16.73 -5.27
N LYS A 144 -3.08 -16.17 -5.27
CA LYS A 144 -4.13 -16.51 -6.24
C LYS A 144 -3.92 -15.86 -7.60
N GLY A 145 -2.94 -14.97 -7.73
CA GLY A 145 -2.69 -14.20 -8.95
C GLY A 145 -3.55 -12.93 -9.06
N GLU A 146 -4.23 -12.53 -7.98
CA GLU A 146 -5.09 -11.34 -7.94
C GLU A 146 -4.31 -10.10 -7.53
N LEU A 147 -4.72 -8.96 -8.06
CA LEU A 147 -4.21 -7.66 -7.66
C LEU A 147 -4.69 -7.31 -6.25
N THR A 148 -3.77 -7.07 -5.33
CA THR A 148 -4.08 -6.62 -3.97
C THR A 148 -3.57 -5.20 -3.77
N LEU A 149 -4.46 -4.28 -3.38
CA LEU A 149 -4.17 -2.88 -3.06
C LEU A 149 -3.97 -2.77 -1.53
N VAL A 150 -2.99 -1.96 -1.11
CA VAL A 150 -2.64 -1.78 0.31
C VAL A 150 -2.74 -0.32 0.67
N PHE A 151 -3.46 -0.04 1.74
CA PHE A 151 -3.70 1.29 2.28
C PHE A 151 -3.06 1.43 3.66
N ASP A 152 -2.47 2.59 3.90
CA ASP A 152 -1.84 2.91 5.17
C ASP A 152 -2.88 3.05 6.29
N LYS A 153 -2.44 2.93 7.52
CA LYS A 153 -3.30 3.18 8.69
C LYS A 153 -3.89 4.58 8.63
N TYR A 154 -5.19 4.72 8.85
CA TYR A 154 -5.99 5.93 8.73
C TYR A 154 -6.26 6.43 7.30
N GLU A 155 -5.78 5.76 6.26
CA GLU A 155 -5.99 6.22 4.88
C GLU A 155 -7.43 6.02 4.42
N VAL A 156 -8.02 4.85 4.73
CA VAL A 156 -9.38 4.48 4.30
C VAL A 156 -10.27 3.97 5.43
N ALA A 157 -9.75 3.87 6.66
CA ALA A 157 -10.43 3.31 7.83
C ALA A 157 -9.92 3.94 9.13
N PRO A 158 -10.68 3.86 10.24
CA PRO A 158 -10.21 4.26 11.57
C PRO A 158 -8.96 3.48 12.00
N GLY A 159 -8.17 4.09 12.88
CA GLY A 159 -6.86 3.54 13.26
C GLY A 159 -6.88 2.15 13.91
N TYR A 160 -7.99 1.73 14.50
CA TYR A 160 -8.11 0.38 15.07
C TYR A 160 -8.14 -0.72 14.00
N MET A 161 -8.53 -0.38 12.77
CA MET A 161 -8.49 -1.29 11.62
C MET A 161 -7.05 -1.56 11.12
N GLY A 162 -6.08 -0.74 11.54
CA GLY A 162 -4.70 -0.87 11.07
C GLY A 162 -4.52 -0.50 9.60
N MET A 163 -3.59 -1.16 8.93
CA MET A 163 -3.44 -1.13 7.47
C MET A 163 -4.46 -2.06 6.83
N VAL A 164 -5.09 -1.63 5.76
CA VAL A 164 -6.19 -2.33 5.09
C VAL A 164 -5.75 -2.80 3.70
N GLU A 165 -6.22 -3.97 3.30
CA GLU A 165 -5.92 -4.56 1.99
C GLU A 165 -7.19 -5.01 1.28
N PHE A 166 -7.26 -4.75 -0.03
CA PHE A 166 -8.35 -5.21 -0.89
C PHE A 166 -7.79 -5.99 -2.07
N SER A 167 -8.19 -7.24 -2.20
CA SER A 167 -7.89 -8.05 -3.38
C SER A 167 -8.99 -7.87 -4.43
N ILE A 168 -8.59 -7.61 -5.65
CA ILE A 168 -9.50 -7.43 -6.78
C ILE A 168 -9.56 -8.74 -7.56
N PRO A 169 -10.73 -9.39 -7.63
CA PRO A 169 -10.89 -10.60 -8.44
C PRO A 169 -10.48 -10.34 -9.88
N THR A 170 -9.63 -11.21 -10.45
CA THR A 170 -9.09 -10.98 -11.80
C THR A 170 -10.20 -10.85 -12.84
N GLY A 171 -11.33 -11.56 -12.66
CA GLY A 171 -12.49 -11.44 -13.54
C GLY A 171 -13.04 -10.03 -13.71
N GLU A 172 -12.90 -9.19 -12.67
CA GLU A 172 -13.36 -7.80 -12.69
C GLU A 172 -12.51 -6.86 -13.56
N ILE A 173 -11.28 -7.27 -13.86
CA ILE A 173 -10.28 -6.41 -14.53
C ILE A 173 -9.55 -7.10 -15.70
N VAL A 174 -9.91 -8.34 -16.04
CA VAL A 174 -9.18 -9.17 -17.03
C VAL A 174 -9.09 -8.53 -18.42
N ASP A 175 -10.13 -7.81 -18.83
CA ASP A 175 -10.21 -7.10 -20.10
C ASP A 175 -9.29 -5.86 -20.16
N MET A 176 -8.87 -5.36 -18.99
CA MET A 176 -8.06 -4.16 -18.84
C MET A 176 -6.56 -4.43 -18.66
N VAL A 177 -6.18 -5.66 -18.25
CA VAL A 177 -4.78 -5.97 -17.92
C VAL A 177 -3.91 -6.20 -19.13
N THR A 178 -2.59 -5.96 -18.94
CA THR A 178 -1.52 -6.27 -19.91
C THR A 178 -0.51 -7.22 -19.28
N ASN A 179 0.34 -7.83 -20.11
CA ASN A 179 1.58 -8.53 -19.71
C ASN A 179 1.43 -9.80 -18.85
N GLY A 180 0.21 -10.25 -18.54
CA GLY A 180 -0.02 -11.52 -17.82
C GLY A 180 0.66 -11.62 -16.46
N TYR A 181 0.76 -10.51 -15.72
CA TYR A 181 1.19 -10.51 -14.31
C TYR A 181 0.08 -11.01 -13.38
N LEU A 182 -1.18 -10.77 -13.76
CA LEU A 182 -2.38 -11.24 -13.07
C LEU A 182 -2.89 -12.53 -13.72
N LYS A 183 -3.51 -13.40 -12.94
CA LYS A 183 -4.06 -14.71 -13.38
C LYS A 183 -5.55 -14.76 -13.11
#